data_31f7b8bf1fc5a7502b1f8de1577d536a
#
_entry.id   31f7b8bf1fc5a7502b1f8de1577d536a
#
_cell.length_a   1.000
_cell.length_b   1.000
_cell.length_c   1.000
_cell.angle_alpha   90.00
_cell.angle_beta   90.00
_cell.angle_gamma   90.00
#
_symmetry.space_group_name_H-M   'P 1'
#
loop_
_entity.id
_entity.type
_entity.pdbx_description
1 polymer ?
#
loop_
_entity_poly.entity_id
_entity_poly.type
_entity_poly.pdbx_seq_one_letter_code
_entity_poly.pdbx_strand_id
1 'polypeptide(L)'
;ISSFRKCLPELDERPDISTVAVKFGEELWWEKLLAHGFDPSLPSVFLIEGLVMYLSKAENEEIFRRVHSLMAPGSILLGDYVNRGFLDHPMVEPFVDELRKYNAPWTYGARSSATWGRTLSRCGFEVREDRPSVELKTCAMRIKFLLIDYIGTWVPSYRVYSAVKKRSSTEQERPKGEGSPAASA
;
A
#
# COMPACT_ATOMS: atom_id res chain seq x y z
N ILE A 1 8.20 18.04 8.37
CA ILE A 1 9.30 17.19 8.87
C ILE A 1 9.80 17.70 10.22
N SER A 2 10.04 19.00 10.38
CA SER A 2 10.52 19.57 11.67
C SER A 2 9.57 19.29 12.85
N SER A 3 8.25 19.25 12.61
CA SER A 3 7.25 18.98 13.65
C SER A 3 7.22 17.50 14.05
N PHE A 4 7.43 16.59 13.08
CA PHE A 4 7.44 15.14 13.33
C PHE A 4 8.67 14.71 14.13
N ARG A 5 9.84 15.26 13.81
CA ARG A 5 11.10 15.03 14.55
C ARG A 5 11.03 15.49 16.01
N LYS A 6 10.28 16.58 16.29
CA LYS A 6 10.04 17.02 17.68
C LYS A 6 9.23 16.04 18.51
N CYS A 7 8.35 15.26 17.88
CA CYS A 7 7.48 14.30 18.57
C CYS A 7 8.14 12.93 18.79
N LEU A 8 9.14 12.58 17.99
CA LEU A 8 9.82 11.27 18.02
C LEU A 8 11.32 11.46 17.82
N PRO A 9 12.04 12.06 18.79
CA PRO A 9 13.47 12.32 18.70
C PRO A 9 14.30 11.02 18.54
N GLU A 10 13.79 9.89 19.03
CA GLU A 10 14.49 8.59 18.93
C GLU A 10 14.64 8.11 17.47
N LEU A 11 13.83 8.62 16.53
CA LEU A 11 13.97 8.28 15.10
C LEU A 11 15.23 8.89 14.46
N ASP A 12 15.74 10.00 15.00
CA ASP A 12 16.98 10.63 14.50
C ASP A 12 18.22 9.84 14.94
N GLU A 13 18.11 9.00 15.97
CA GLU A 13 19.20 8.16 16.49
C GLU A 13 19.27 6.79 15.81
N ARG A 14 18.32 6.47 14.93
CA ARG A 14 18.28 5.21 14.20
C ARG A 14 18.95 5.32 12.83
N PRO A 15 20.21 4.82 12.70
CA PRO A 15 20.98 4.90 11.45
C PRO A 15 20.39 4.07 10.31
N ASP A 16 19.44 3.16 10.65
CA ASP A 16 18.73 2.27 9.74
C ASP A 16 17.46 2.89 9.14
N ILE A 17 17.08 4.12 9.58
CA ILE A 17 15.90 4.83 9.05
C ILE A 17 16.33 6.08 8.30
N SER A 18 15.93 6.16 7.03
CA SER A 18 16.09 7.36 6.21
C SER A 18 14.71 7.96 5.88
N THR A 19 14.57 9.26 6.12
CA THR A 19 13.33 10.00 5.84
C THR A 19 13.48 10.87 4.60
N VAL A 20 12.63 10.65 3.61
CA VAL A 20 12.60 11.43 2.35
C VAL A 20 11.33 12.26 2.29
N ALA A 21 11.47 13.59 2.33
CA ALA A 21 10.34 14.50 2.19
C ALA A 21 9.94 14.64 0.73
N VAL A 22 8.65 14.39 0.43
CA VAL A 22 8.11 14.42 -0.92
C VAL A 22 6.73 15.06 -0.92
N LYS A 23 6.45 15.85 -1.95
CA LYS A 23 5.10 16.31 -2.27
C LYS A 23 4.57 15.52 -3.48
N PHE A 24 3.67 14.59 -3.22
CA PHE A 24 3.07 13.77 -4.28
C PHE A 24 2.36 14.64 -5.31
N GLY A 25 2.51 14.31 -6.60
CA GLY A 25 1.96 15.04 -7.71
C GLY A 25 2.82 16.22 -8.21
N GLU A 26 3.75 16.74 -7.40
CA GLU A 26 4.64 17.84 -7.78
C GLU A 26 6.11 17.39 -7.90
N GLU A 27 6.51 16.35 -7.19
CA GLU A 27 7.89 15.87 -7.14
C GLU A 27 8.00 14.40 -7.54
N LEU A 28 9.14 14.04 -8.15
CA LEU A 28 9.45 12.67 -8.56
C LEU A 28 9.98 11.88 -7.35
N TRP A 29 9.05 11.41 -6.50
CA TRP A 29 9.37 10.74 -5.25
C TRP A 29 10.32 9.55 -5.44
N TRP A 30 10.22 8.83 -6.55
CA TRP A 30 11.06 7.66 -6.85
C TRP A 30 12.52 8.05 -7.12
N GLU A 31 12.78 9.21 -7.75
CA GLU A 31 14.13 9.71 -7.97
C GLU A 31 14.77 10.12 -6.64
N LYS A 32 14.00 10.78 -5.77
CA LYS A 32 14.46 11.10 -4.42
C LYS A 32 14.77 9.85 -3.60
N LEU A 33 13.94 8.82 -3.71
CA LEU A 33 14.15 7.54 -3.03
C LEU A 33 15.48 6.90 -3.48
N LEU A 34 15.71 6.85 -4.79
CA LEU A 34 16.97 6.34 -5.36
C LEU A 34 18.18 7.20 -4.92
N ALA A 35 18.04 8.52 -4.95
CA ALA A 35 19.10 9.44 -4.51
C ALA A 35 19.45 9.30 -3.01
N HIS A 36 18.53 8.77 -2.20
CA HIS A 36 18.73 8.49 -0.77
C HIS A 36 19.18 7.05 -0.50
N GLY A 37 19.65 6.33 -1.52
CA GLY A 37 20.30 5.03 -1.37
C GLY A 37 19.38 3.82 -1.46
N PHE A 38 18.14 3.98 -1.92
CA PHE A 38 17.30 2.83 -2.22
C PHE A 38 17.88 2.04 -3.39
N ASP A 39 18.12 0.73 -3.20
CA ASP A 39 18.63 -0.17 -4.23
C ASP A 39 17.50 -1.00 -4.84
N PRO A 40 17.06 -0.71 -6.08
CA PRO A 40 15.98 -1.44 -6.73
C PRO A 40 16.39 -2.86 -7.17
N SER A 41 17.65 -3.27 -7.01
CA SER A 41 18.10 -4.63 -7.28
C SER A 41 17.82 -5.59 -6.12
N LEU A 42 17.56 -5.08 -4.93
CA LEU A 42 17.32 -5.86 -3.73
C LEU A 42 15.83 -6.10 -3.49
N PRO A 43 15.43 -7.33 -3.08
CA PRO A 43 14.06 -7.59 -2.64
C PRO A 43 13.66 -6.64 -1.50
N SER A 44 12.51 -6.00 -1.65
CA SER A 44 12.04 -4.95 -0.75
C SER A 44 10.58 -5.15 -0.38
N VAL A 45 10.17 -4.60 0.76
CA VAL A 45 8.76 -4.48 1.13
C VAL A 45 8.34 -3.03 0.95
N PHE A 46 7.36 -2.80 0.09
CA PHE A 46 6.70 -1.51 -0.07
C PHE A 46 5.42 -1.49 0.76
N LEU A 47 5.28 -0.53 1.66
CA LEU A 47 4.06 -0.31 2.44
C LEU A 47 3.42 1.01 2.03
N ILE A 48 2.19 0.95 1.54
CA ILE A 48 1.37 2.11 1.21
C ILE A 48 0.17 2.11 2.17
N GLU A 49 0.31 2.86 3.26
CA GLU A 49 -0.68 2.92 4.33
C GLU A 49 -1.31 4.30 4.41
N GLY A 50 -2.66 4.36 4.46
CA GLY A 50 -3.42 5.58 4.62
C GLY A 50 -3.25 6.60 3.49
N LEU A 51 -2.87 6.19 2.28
CA LEU A 51 -2.53 7.10 1.18
C LEU A 51 -3.55 7.07 0.04
N VAL A 52 -3.95 5.89 -0.42
CA VAL A 52 -4.67 5.74 -1.70
C VAL A 52 -6.03 6.44 -1.72
N MET A 53 -6.68 6.63 -0.58
CA MET A 53 -7.97 7.30 -0.47
C MET A 53 -7.91 8.80 -0.75
N TYR A 54 -6.76 9.43 -0.59
CA TYR A 54 -6.54 10.87 -0.84
C TYR A 54 -6.25 11.20 -2.30
N LEU A 55 -5.90 10.20 -3.09
CA LEU A 55 -5.43 10.35 -4.46
C LEU A 55 -6.54 10.01 -5.46
N SER A 56 -6.47 10.57 -6.65
CA SER A 56 -7.29 10.15 -7.78
C SER A 56 -6.92 8.73 -8.24
N LYS A 57 -7.78 8.12 -9.04
CA LYS A 57 -7.49 6.81 -9.64
C LYS A 57 -6.21 6.84 -10.48
N ALA A 58 -5.99 7.90 -11.25
CA ALA A 58 -4.82 8.03 -12.13
C ALA A 58 -3.53 8.14 -11.33
N GLU A 59 -3.53 8.94 -10.26
CA GLU A 59 -2.38 9.08 -9.35
C GLU A 59 -2.07 7.76 -8.65
N ASN A 60 -3.09 7.04 -8.17
CA ASN A 60 -2.91 5.71 -7.59
C ASN A 60 -2.27 4.73 -8.60
N GLU A 61 -2.76 4.67 -9.83
CA GLU A 61 -2.20 3.82 -10.88
C GLU A 61 -0.76 4.21 -11.21
N GLU A 62 -0.42 5.50 -11.21
CA GLU A 62 0.96 5.96 -11.44
C GLU A 62 1.89 5.53 -10.30
N ILE A 63 1.48 5.72 -9.04
CA ILE A 63 2.26 5.25 -7.88
C ILE A 63 2.52 3.75 -7.99
N PHE A 64 1.50 2.95 -8.28
CA PHE A 64 1.68 1.50 -8.40
C PHE A 64 2.61 1.11 -9.54
N ARG A 65 2.53 1.76 -10.70
CA ARG A 65 3.48 1.49 -11.80
C ARG A 65 4.91 1.84 -11.41
N ARG A 66 5.11 2.94 -10.67
CA ARG A 66 6.44 3.34 -10.17
C ARG A 66 6.97 2.36 -9.14
N VAL A 67 6.15 1.99 -8.16
CA VAL A 67 6.51 0.94 -7.20
C VAL A 67 6.89 -0.34 -7.94
N HIS A 68 6.06 -0.78 -8.90
CA HIS A 68 6.37 -1.97 -9.70
C HIS A 68 7.73 -1.87 -10.42
N SER A 69 8.08 -0.70 -10.98
CA SER A 69 9.36 -0.50 -11.66
C SER A 69 10.57 -0.57 -10.71
N LEU A 70 10.38 -0.20 -9.45
CA LEU A 70 11.43 -0.23 -8.41
C LEU A 70 11.57 -1.58 -7.69
N MET A 71 10.62 -2.49 -7.89
CA MET A 71 10.63 -3.78 -7.19
C MET A 71 11.54 -4.79 -7.89
N ALA A 72 12.51 -5.33 -7.15
CA ALA A 72 13.22 -6.54 -7.54
C ALA A 72 12.30 -7.78 -7.46
N PRO A 73 12.66 -8.91 -8.12
CA PRO A 73 12.01 -10.20 -7.88
C PRO A 73 12.03 -10.58 -6.39
N GLY A 74 10.90 -11.07 -5.87
CA GLY A 74 10.76 -11.41 -4.45
C GLY A 74 10.29 -10.27 -3.57
N SER A 75 10.17 -9.04 -4.09
CA SER A 75 9.59 -7.92 -3.36
C SER A 75 8.08 -8.08 -3.14
N ILE A 76 7.58 -7.43 -2.08
CA ILE A 76 6.17 -7.47 -1.67
C ILE A 76 5.62 -6.04 -1.60
N LEU A 77 4.40 -5.84 -2.08
CA LEU A 77 3.61 -4.63 -1.88
C LEU A 77 2.53 -4.92 -0.84
N LEU A 78 2.51 -4.14 0.21
CA LEU A 78 1.47 -4.12 1.25
C LEU A 78 0.74 -2.78 1.21
N GLY A 79 -0.53 -2.78 1.60
CA GLY A 79 -1.25 -1.51 1.71
C GLY A 79 -2.69 -1.70 2.13
N ASP A 80 -3.39 -0.58 2.14
CA ASP A 80 -4.79 -0.51 2.48
C ASP A 80 -5.59 0.31 1.46
N TYR A 81 -6.90 0.17 1.51
CA TYR A 81 -7.83 0.97 0.74
C TYR A 81 -9.22 0.98 1.39
N VAL A 82 -10.04 1.96 1.03
CA VAL A 82 -11.43 2.02 1.45
C VAL A 82 -12.37 1.55 0.35
N ASN A 83 -13.50 0.98 0.76
CA ASN A 83 -14.57 0.63 -0.15
C ASN A 83 -15.34 1.89 -0.57
N ARG A 84 -15.71 2.01 -1.86
CA ARG A 84 -16.46 3.15 -2.38
C ARG A 84 -17.84 3.28 -1.71
N GLY A 85 -18.51 2.16 -1.44
CA GLY A 85 -19.80 2.16 -0.75
C GLY A 85 -19.73 2.72 0.67
N PHE A 86 -18.56 2.63 1.34
CA PHE A 86 -18.33 3.32 2.61
C PHE A 86 -18.28 4.83 2.42
N LEU A 87 -17.52 5.33 1.44
CA LEU A 87 -17.42 6.76 1.17
C LEU A 87 -18.76 7.40 0.75
N ASP A 88 -19.60 6.65 0.06
CA ASP A 88 -20.91 7.11 -0.41
C ASP A 88 -22.01 6.95 0.65
N HIS A 89 -21.68 6.42 1.84
CA HIS A 89 -22.67 6.21 2.90
C HIS A 89 -22.99 7.51 3.64
N PRO A 90 -24.27 7.89 3.82
CA PRO A 90 -24.67 9.16 4.43
C PRO A 90 -24.07 9.41 5.83
N MET A 91 -23.87 8.36 6.63
CA MET A 91 -23.26 8.50 7.96
C MET A 91 -21.76 8.83 7.93
N VAL A 92 -21.11 8.65 6.79
CA VAL A 92 -19.67 8.92 6.60
C VAL A 92 -19.44 10.32 6.05
N GLU A 93 -20.46 10.94 5.45
CA GLU A 93 -20.39 12.28 4.87
C GLU A 93 -19.84 13.33 5.85
N PRO A 94 -20.30 13.43 7.12
CA PRO A 94 -19.74 14.39 8.07
C PRO A 94 -18.25 14.19 8.34
N PHE A 95 -17.77 12.96 8.32
CA PHE A 95 -16.35 12.65 8.47
C PHE A 95 -15.54 13.08 7.23
N VAL A 96 -16.06 12.81 6.03
CA VAL A 96 -15.40 13.24 4.78
C VAL A 96 -15.40 14.77 4.68
N ASP A 97 -16.46 15.43 5.10
CA ASP A 97 -16.54 16.90 5.15
C ASP A 97 -15.54 17.50 6.12
N GLU A 98 -15.33 16.87 7.28
CA GLU A 98 -14.30 17.30 8.23
C GLU A 98 -12.90 17.22 7.58
N LEU A 99 -12.58 16.13 6.87
CA LEU A 99 -11.31 15.99 6.16
C LEU A 99 -11.11 17.07 5.07
N ARG A 100 -12.18 17.52 4.42
CA ARG A 100 -12.14 18.61 3.43
C ARG A 100 -11.65 19.93 4.03
N LYS A 101 -11.99 20.22 5.30
CA LYS A 101 -11.53 21.44 6.00
C LYS A 101 -9.99 21.46 6.15
N TYR A 102 -9.36 20.30 6.20
CA TYR A 102 -7.91 20.16 6.28
C TYR A 102 -7.23 19.99 4.91
N ASN A 103 -7.96 20.25 3.80
CA ASN A 103 -7.49 20.00 2.44
C ASN A 103 -7.02 18.54 2.19
N ALA A 104 -7.60 17.59 2.90
CA ALA A 104 -7.26 16.17 2.82
C ALA A 104 -8.52 15.29 2.60
N PRO A 105 -9.35 15.57 1.57
CA PRO A 105 -10.57 14.80 1.34
C PRO A 105 -10.25 13.39 0.89
N TRP A 106 -11.01 12.41 1.38
CA TRP A 106 -11.02 11.09 0.79
C TRP A 106 -11.83 11.12 -0.51
N THR A 107 -11.15 10.96 -1.63
CA THR A 107 -11.75 11.08 -2.97
C THR A 107 -11.90 9.74 -3.68
N TYR A 108 -11.04 8.77 -3.33
CA TYR A 108 -10.99 7.47 -3.99
C TYR A 108 -11.39 6.33 -3.04
N GLY A 109 -12.23 5.45 -3.56
CA GLY A 109 -12.56 4.16 -2.95
C GLY A 109 -12.79 3.11 -4.04
N ALA A 110 -12.35 1.88 -3.80
CA ALA A 110 -12.59 0.79 -4.73
C ALA A 110 -14.02 0.26 -4.59
N ARG A 111 -14.72 0.01 -5.71
CA ARG A 111 -16.09 -0.51 -5.69
C ARG A 111 -16.20 -1.93 -5.11
N SER A 112 -15.14 -2.72 -5.23
CA SER A 112 -15.02 -4.08 -4.70
C SER A 112 -13.57 -4.54 -4.71
N SER A 113 -13.26 -5.62 -3.97
CA SER A 113 -11.95 -6.27 -4.03
C SER A 113 -11.59 -6.73 -5.44
N ALA A 114 -12.55 -7.22 -6.21
CA ALA A 114 -12.33 -7.57 -7.62
C ALA A 114 -11.93 -6.35 -8.47
N THR A 115 -12.52 -5.17 -8.22
CA THR A 115 -12.12 -3.93 -8.91
C THR A 115 -10.73 -3.48 -8.48
N TRP A 116 -10.41 -3.58 -7.19
CA TRP A 116 -9.08 -3.29 -6.67
C TRP A 116 -8.03 -4.22 -7.28
N GLY A 117 -8.27 -5.52 -7.25
CA GLY A 117 -7.41 -6.52 -7.86
C GLY A 117 -7.14 -6.28 -9.35
N ARG A 118 -8.18 -5.86 -10.13
CA ARG A 118 -7.98 -5.46 -11.54
C ARG A 118 -7.11 -4.23 -11.68
N THR A 119 -7.23 -3.24 -10.79
CA THR A 119 -6.37 -2.04 -10.80
C THR A 119 -4.92 -2.43 -10.58
N LEU A 120 -4.62 -3.18 -9.53
CA LEU A 120 -3.26 -3.68 -9.25
C LEU A 120 -2.74 -4.57 -10.39
N SER A 121 -3.61 -5.43 -10.94
CA SER A 121 -3.26 -6.31 -12.06
C SER A 121 -2.82 -5.56 -13.32
N ARG A 122 -3.47 -4.43 -13.63
CA ARG A 122 -3.06 -3.55 -14.75
C ARG A 122 -1.73 -2.83 -14.48
N CYS A 123 -1.38 -2.64 -13.21
CA CYS A 123 -0.10 -2.08 -12.80
C CYS A 123 1.01 -3.14 -12.66
N GLY A 124 0.76 -4.39 -13.05
CA GLY A 124 1.77 -5.46 -13.04
C GLY A 124 1.81 -6.32 -11.78
N PHE A 125 0.83 -6.17 -10.88
CA PHE A 125 0.79 -6.92 -9.62
C PHE A 125 -0.17 -8.12 -9.67
N GLU A 126 0.15 -9.13 -8.88
CA GLU A 126 -0.72 -10.23 -8.52
C GLU A 126 -1.07 -10.10 -7.03
N VAL A 127 -2.37 -9.93 -6.73
CA VAL A 127 -2.84 -9.86 -5.34
C VAL A 127 -2.79 -11.24 -4.73
N ARG A 128 -2.14 -11.37 -3.58
CA ARG A 128 -2.05 -12.60 -2.79
C ARG A 128 -3.11 -12.66 -1.72
N GLU A 129 -3.34 -11.54 -1.04
CA GLU A 129 -4.35 -11.42 -0.01
C GLU A 129 -5.09 -10.09 -0.16
N ASP A 130 -6.37 -10.10 0.14
CA ASP A 130 -7.24 -8.93 0.24
C ASP A 130 -8.30 -9.25 1.29
N ARG A 131 -8.17 -8.66 2.48
CA ARG A 131 -9.00 -8.97 3.65
C ARG A 131 -9.62 -7.71 4.26
N PRO A 132 -10.82 -7.79 4.86
CA PRO A 132 -11.32 -6.74 5.72
C PRO A 132 -10.38 -6.49 6.90
N SER A 133 -10.15 -5.23 7.25
CA SER A 133 -9.25 -4.85 8.36
C SER A 133 -9.70 -5.39 9.73
N VAL A 134 -11.00 -5.62 9.89
CA VAL A 134 -11.59 -6.23 11.11
C VAL A 134 -11.08 -7.64 11.41
N GLU A 135 -10.58 -8.35 10.42
CA GLU A 135 -9.98 -9.68 10.61
C GLU A 135 -8.58 -9.60 11.20
N LEU A 136 -7.92 -8.43 11.18
CA LEU A 136 -6.66 -8.21 11.84
C LEU A 136 -6.88 -8.10 13.35
N LYS A 137 -6.77 -9.23 14.04
CA LYS A 137 -7.06 -9.40 15.48
C LYS A 137 -6.05 -8.74 16.41
N THR A 138 -5.77 -7.46 16.32
CA THR A 138 -5.00 -6.74 17.32
C THR A 138 -5.92 -5.95 18.25
N CYS A 139 -5.85 -6.27 19.54
CA CYS A 139 -6.82 -5.86 20.56
C CYS A 139 -6.92 -4.32 20.76
N ALA A 140 -5.87 -3.56 20.51
CA ALA A 140 -5.84 -2.11 20.72
C ALA A 140 -6.56 -1.30 19.62
N MET A 141 -6.64 -1.81 18.39
CA MET A 141 -7.36 -1.14 17.29
C MET A 141 -8.87 -1.46 17.30
N ARG A 142 -9.30 -2.50 17.98
CA ARG A 142 -10.72 -2.95 17.99
C ARG A 142 -11.70 -1.85 18.45
N ILE A 143 -11.33 -0.99 19.38
CA ILE A 143 -12.26 0.00 19.97
C ILE A 143 -12.48 1.19 19.04
N LYS A 144 -11.44 1.69 18.35
CA LYS A 144 -11.58 2.80 17.39
C LYS A 144 -12.27 2.38 16.10
N PHE A 145 -12.02 1.15 15.63
CA PHE A 145 -12.63 0.60 14.42
C PHE A 145 -14.02 0.02 14.67
N LEU A 146 -14.37 -0.35 15.91
CA LEU A 146 -15.71 -0.87 16.24
C LEU A 146 -16.82 0.14 15.91
N LEU A 147 -16.57 1.44 16.07
CA LEU A 147 -17.52 2.48 15.67
C LEU A 147 -17.61 2.60 14.13
N ILE A 148 -16.49 2.54 13.43
CA ILE A 148 -16.45 2.58 11.95
C ILE A 148 -17.01 1.27 11.38
N ASP A 149 -16.72 0.14 12.00
CA ASP A 149 -17.21 -1.17 11.59
C ASP A 149 -18.68 -1.40 11.96
N TYR A 150 -19.17 -0.81 13.06
CA TYR A 150 -20.59 -0.86 13.41
C TYR A 150 -21.47 -0.07 12.44
N ILE A 151 -20.96 1.03 11.89
CA ILE A 151 -21.60 1.76 10.78
C ILE A 151 -21.48 0.97 9.47
N GLY A 152 -20.43 0.15 9.33
CA GLY A 152 -20.09 -0.61 8.13
C GLY A 152 -20.43 -2.10 8.15
N THR A 153 -21.33 -2.58 9.04
CA THR A 153 -21.66 -4.02 9.16
C THR A 153 -22.16 -4.69 7.87
N TRP A 154 -22.48 -3.92 6.85
CA TRP A 154 -22.95 -4.42 5.55
C TRP A 154 -21.90 -4.27 4.42
N VAL A 155 -20.86 -3.44 4.61
CA VAL A 155 -19.81 -3.25 3.61
C VAL A 155 -18.46 -3.14 4.36
N PRO A 156 -17.49 -4.04 4.14
CA PRO A 156 -16.16 -3.91 4.71
C PRO A 156 -15.55 -2.56 4.28
N SER A 157 -15.54 -1.59 5.20
CA SER A 157 -15.18 -0.20 4.93
C SER A 157 -13.72 -0.05 4.59
N TYR A 158 -12.88 -0.79 5.30
CA TYR A 158 -11.43 -0.71 5.23
C TYR A 158 -10.84 -2.09 4.95
N ARG A 159 -9.95 -2.16 3.98
CA ARG A 159 -9.34 -3.42 3.56
C ARG A 159 -7.84 -3.29 3.51
N VAL A 160 -7.15 -4.38 3.81
CA VAL A 160 -5.71 -4.53 3.65
C VAL A 160 -5.42 -5.57 2.59
N TYR A 161 -4.34 -5.37 1.87
CA TYR A 161 -3.94 -6.28 0.81
C TYR A 161 -2.43 -6.53 0.82
N SER A 162 -2.05 -7.67 0.24
CA SER A 162 -0.69 -7.98 -0.15
C SER A 162 -0.65 -8.35 -1.64
N ALA A 163 0.39 -7.92 -2.32
CA ALA A 163 0.59 -8.21 -3.73
C ALA A 163 2.07 -8.42 -4.05
N VAL A 164 2.33 -9.15 -5.11
CA VAL A 164 3.69 -9.41 -5.62
C VAL A 164 3.76 -9.00 -7.08
N LYS A 165 4.97 -8.77 -7.57
CA LYS A 165 5.23 -8.54 -8.99
C LYS A 165 4.81 -9.77 -9.79
N LYS A 166 4.03 -9.58 -10.84
CA LYS A 166 3.71 -10.68 -11.78
C LYS A 166 4.98 -11.19 -12.43
N ARG A 167 5.11 -12.49 -12.48
CA ARG A 167 6.19 -13.10 -13.28
C ARG A 167 5.94 -12.83 -14.75
N SER A 168 6.99 -12.49 -15.48
CA SER A 168 6.92 -12.42 -16.94
C SER A 168 6.67 -13.82 -17.51
N SER A 169 5.99 -13.92 -18.64
CA SER A 169 5.71 -15.19 -19.32
C SER A 169 6.99 -16.01 -19.60
N THR A 170 8.11 -15.34 -19.77
CA THR A 170 9.43 -15.93 -19.99
C THR A 170 10.02 -16.62 -18.74
N GLU A 171 9.60 -16.21 -17.53
CA GLU A 171 10.04 -16.83 -16.28
C GLU A 171 9.18 -18.05 -15.87
N GLN A 172 7.98 -18.18 -16.44
CA GLN A 172 7.08 -19.31 -16.17
C GLN A 172 7.54 -20.61 -16.85
N GLU A 173 8.36 -20.52 -17.88
CA GLU A 173 8.86 -21.70 -18.65
C GLU A 173 10.16 -22.28 -18.11
N ARG A 174 10.78 -21.74 -17.08
CA ARG A 174 11.92 -22.41 -16.44
C ARG A 174 11.40 -23.57 -15.58
N PRO A 175 11.69 -24.86 -15.96
CA PRO A 175 11.38 -25.99 -15.10
C PRO A 175 12.14 -25.82 -13.79
N LYS A 176 11.46 -26.14 -12.68
CA LYS A 176 12.11 -26.22 -11.36
C LYS A 176 13.27 -27.21 -11.49
N GLY A 177 14.48 -26.65 -11.49
CA GLY A 177 15.70 -27.35 -11.78
C GLY A 177 15.87 -28.61 -10.96
N GLU A 178 16.28 -29.62 -11.64
CA GLU A 178 16.84 -30.88 -11.15
C GLU A 178 17.87 -30.60 -10.06
N GLY A 179 17.76 -31.38 -8.99
CA GLY A 179 18.68 -31.33 -7.86
C GLY A 179 20.13 -31.48 -8.32
N SER A 180 20.98 -30.65 -7.76
CA SER A 180 22.42 -30.76 -7.83
C SER A 180 22.81 -32.15 -7.31
N PRO A 181 23.58 -32.95 -8.08
CA PRO A 181 24.07 -34.22 -7.55
C PRO A 181 25.06 -33.94 -6.43
N ALA A 182 24.85 -34.61 -5.29
CA ALA A 182 25.78 -34.66 -4.19
C ALA A 182 27.15 -35.12 -4.70
N ALA A 183 28.17 -34.28 -4.49
CA ALA A 183 29.57 -34.70 -4.65
C ALA A 183 29.92 -35.64 -3.50
N SER A 184 30.02 -36.91 -3.84
CA SER A 184 30.70 -37.92 -3.03
C SER A 184 32.18 -37.94 -3.43
N ALA A 185 33.05 -37.60 -2.49
CA ALA A 185 34.39 -38.19 -2.32
C ALA A 185 34.98 -37.60 -1.02
#